data_73445aa29a5b17750cadacab6ce8962a
#
_entry.id   73445aa29a5b17750cadacab6ce8962a
#
_cell.length_a   1.000
_cell.length_b   1.000
_cell.length_c   1.000
_cell.angle_alpha   90.00
_cell.angle_beta   90.00
_cell.angle_gamma   90.00
#
_symmetry.space_group_name_H-M   'P 1'
#
loop_
_entity.id
_entity.type
_entity.pdbx_description
1 polymer ?
#
loop_
_entity_poly.entity_id
_entity_poly.type
_entity_poly.pdbx_seq_one_letter_code
_entity_poly.pdbx_strand_id
1 'polypeptide(L)'
;FPIDFSGILLSFAGYGSDDLLPEISSVNLAGAFGDHVWFRDVPCRHSRDEKFFCRVHSQAQDDQITQFLTGIGHFGREVVERSRHQVHAEWDKFDYSQRTRERLSHAYDDAIGSLIEEAAEFGREVELGRAMVGLANMPLDELANTARSLVDLQRMKKVVTADFPSVGGRIMVATITLHEGFQWATPNEPAT
;
A
#
# COMPACT_ATOMS: atom_id res chain seq x y z
N PHE A 1 20.61 -0.26 -14.69
CA PHE A 1 20.65 -0.17 -13.22
C PHE A 1 19.40 0.59 -12.78
N PRO A 2 18.47 -0.01 -12.03
CA PRO A 2 17.45 0.76 -11.35
C PRO A 2 18.15 1.57 -10.26
N ILE A 3 18.25 2.85 -10.43
CA ILE A 3 18.69 3.77 -9.38
C ILE A 3 17.52 3.81 -8.40
N ASP A 4 17.72 3.15 -7.27
CA ASP A 4 16.77 3.22 -6.15
C ASP A 4 16.89 4.61 -5.53
N PHE A 5 16.06 5.52 -5.98
CA PHE A 5 16.04 6.88 -5.46
C PHE A 5 15.27 6.86 -4.12
N SER A 6 16.01 6.72 -3.03
CA SER A 6 15.52 7.06 -1.70
C SER A 6 15.32 8.59 -1.64
N GLY A 7 14.20 9.06 -2.15
CA GLY A 7 13.84 10.46 -2.17
C GLY A 7 12.82 10.81 -1.08
N ILE A 8 12.52 12.10 -0.96
CA ILE A 8 11.44 12.60 -0.12
C ILE A 8 10.16 12.60 -0.94
N LEU A 9 9.15 11.86 -0.50
CA LEU A 9 7.83 11.89 -1.12
C LEU A 9 7.03 13.06 -0.55
N LEU A 10 6.63 13.98 -1.40
CA LEU A 10 5.70 15.06 -1.08
C LEU A 10 4.34 14.75 -1.71
N SER A 11 3.28 14.92 -0.94
CA SER A 11 1.92 14.74 -1.41
C SER A 11 1.08 15.95 -1.10
N PHE A 12 0.30 16.32 -2.07
CA PHE A 12 -0.63 17.43 -2.03
C PHE A 12 -2.03 16.85 -2.20
N ALA A 13 -2.93 17.18 -1.27
CA ALA A 13 -4.33 16.78 -1.34
C ALA A 13 -5.22 18.01 -1.27
N GLY A 14 -6.26 18.03 -2.07
CA GLY A 14 -7.17 19.19 -2.09
C GLY A 14 -8.24 19.07 -3.17
N TYR A 15 -9.00 20.14 -3.29
CA TYR A 15 -9.99 20.33 -4.37
C TYR A 15 -9.47 21.40 -5.32
N GLY A 16 -9.54 21.15 -6.63
CA GLY A 16 -9.39 22.18 -7.63
C GLY A 16 -10.58 23.14 -7.61
N SER A 17 -10.43 24.32 -8.22
CA SER A 17 -11.47 25.36 -8.23
C SER A 17 -12.80 24.91 -8.84
N ASP A 18 -12.74 23.96 -9.75
CA ASP A 18 -13.89 23.44 -10.50
C ASP A 18 -14.17 21.95 -10.22
N ASP A 19 -13.42 21.36 -9.26
CA ASP A 19 -13.53 19.94 -8.96
C ASP A 19 -14.52 19.65 -7.84
N LEU A 20 -15.38 18.66 -8.06
CA LEU A 20 -16.32 18.15 -7.05
C LEU A 20 -15.70 17.07 -6.16
N LEU A 21 -14.59 16.48 -6.59
CA LEU A 21 -13.89 15.41 -5.87
C LEU A 21 -12.47 15.86 -5.51
N PRO A 22 -11.97 15.46 -4.34
CA PRO A 22 -10.60 15.77 -3.95
C PRO A 22 -9.61 15.00 -4.83
N GLU A 23 -8.48 15.63 -5.12
CA GLU A 23 -7.37 15.04 -5.84
C GLU A 23 -6.15 14.94 -4.92
N ILE A 24 -5.34 13.90 -5.14
CA ILE A 24 -4.04 13.74 -4.51
C ILE A 24 -2.99 13.72 -5.61
N SER A 25 -2.01 14.62 -5.51
CA SER A 25 -0.83 14.64 -6.36
C SER A 25 0.42 14.36 -5.52
N SER A 26 1.32 13.54 -6.02
CA SER A 26 2.53 13.17 -5.29
C SER A 26 3.77 13.36 -6.16
N VAL A 27 4.81 13.90 -5.56
CA VAL A 27 6.09 14.17 -6.19
C VAL A 27 7.21 13.55 -5.36
N ASN A 28 8.08 12.77 -5.98
CA ASN A 28 9.28 12.25 -5.34
C ASN A 28 10.47 13.18 -5.62
N LEU A 29 10.97 13.83 -4.57
CA LEU A 29 12.17 14.64 -4.64
C LEU A 29 13.40 13.74 -4.57
N ALA A 30 14.09 13.60 -5.70
CA ALA A 30 15.25 12.73 -5.81
C ALA A 30 16.54 13.37 -5.26
N GLY A 31 16.62 14.71 -5.22
CA GLY A 31 17.77 15.43 -4.70
C GLY A 31 17.74 16.91 -5.04
N ALA A 32 18.64 17.67 -4.43
CA ALA A 32 18.87 19.08 -4.73
C ALA A 32 20.37 19.34 -4.89
N PHE A 33 20.75 20.14 -5.88
CA PHE A 33 22.12 20.59 -6.08
C PHE A 33 22.10 22.07 -6.49
N GLY A 34 22.66 22.92 -5.68
CA GLY A 34 22.54 24.37 -5.83
C GLY A 34 21.07 24.81 -5.79
N ASP A 35 20.64 25.58 -6.77
CA ASP A 35 19.26 26.05 -6.91
C ASP A 35 18.35 25.11 -7.71
N HIS A 36 18.85 23.93 -8.07
CA HIS A 36 18.12 22.95 -8.85
C HIS A 36 17.63 21.81 -7.98
N VAL A 37 16.34 21.50 -8.08
CA VAL A 37 15.68 20.37 -7.43
C VAL A 37 15.28 19.36 -8.49
N TRP A 38 15.68 18.11 -8.33
CA TRP A 38 15.26 17.03 -9.19
C TRP A 38 14.09 16.30 -8.56
N PHE A 39 13.02 16.21 -9.32
CA PHE A 39 11.81 15.53 -8.89
C PHE A 39 11.30 14.61 -10.00
N ARG A 40 10.54 13.61 -9.60
CA ARG A 40 9.79 12.73 -10.47
C ARG A 40 8.34 12.78 -10.03
N ASP A 41 7.45 12.99 -10.96
CA ASP A 41 6.03 12.82 -10.72
C ASP A 41 5.76 11.35 -10.39
N VAL A 42 5.10 11.13 -9.26
CA VAL A 42 4.57 9.81 -8.92
C VAL A 42 3.15 9.78 -9.47
N PRO A 43 2.86 8.93 -10.47
CA PRO A 43 1.52 8.86 -11.00
C PRO A 43 0.55 8.51 -9.87
N CYS A 44 -0.16 9.49 -9.35
CA CYS A 44 -1.33 9.22 -8.56
C CYS A 44 -2.39 8.69 -9.51
N ARG A 45 -2.81 7.46 -9.28
CA ARG A 45 -4.00 6.95 -9.96
C ARG A 45 -5.16 7.79 -9.46
N HIS A 46 -5.61 8.69 -10.30
CA HIS A 46 -6.70 9.61 -10.00
C HIS A 46 -7.93 8.90 -9.44
N SER A 47 -8.70 9.61 -8.62
CA SER A 47 -9.99 9.17 -8.04
C SER A 47 -11.07 8.83 -9.09
N ARG A 48 -10.76 8.98 -10.37
CA ARG A 48 -11.63 8.68 -11.52
C ARG A 48 -11.65 7.21 -11.95
N ASP A 49 -11.12 6.28 -11.15
CA ASP A 49 -11.41 4.87 -11.41
C ASP A 49 -12.90 4.65 -11.17
N GLU A 50 -13.64 4.45 -12.24
CA GLU A 50 -15.11 4.38 -12.28
C GLU A 50 -15.73 3.30 -11.37
N LYS A 51 -14.90 2.41 -10.81
CA LYS A 51 -15.34 1.32 -9.93
C LYS A 51 -15.52 1.71 -8.46
N PHE A 52 -14.81 2.73 -7.96
CA PHE A 52 -14.84 3.05 -6.52
C PHE A 52 -14.92 4.56 -6.26
N PHE A 53 -15.92 4.96 -5.48
CA PHE A 53 -16.12 6.34 -5.02
C PHE A 53 -15.21 6.73 -3.85
N CYS A 54 -14.46 5.79 -3.30
CA CYS A 54 -13.58 5.98 -2.16
C CYS A 54 -12.24 5.31 -2.41
N ARG A 55 -11.16 5.87 -1.87
CA ARG A 55 -9.82 5.30 -1.93
C ARG A 55 -9.05 5.51 -0.65
N VAL A 56 -8.24 4.52 -0.29
CA VAL A 56 -7.15 4.66 0.67
C VAL A 56 -5.86 4.78 -0.13
N HIS A 57 -5.17 5.90 0.03
CA HIS A 57 -3.85 6.13 -0.56
C HIS A 57 -2.81 6.13 0.54
N SER A 58 -2.14 5.00 0.71
CA SER A 58 -1.05 4.85 1.66
C SER A 58 0.26 5.27 1.02
N GLN A 59 1.10 5.96 1.80
CA GLN A 59 2.42 6.41 1.38
C GLN A 59 3.47 5.92 2.37
N ALA A 60 4.68 5.73 1.89
CA ALA A 60 5.79 5.19 2.65
C ALA A 60 5.55 3.72 3.06
N GLN A 61 5.61 3.41 4.34
CA GLN A 61 5.43 2.05 4.84
C GLN A 61 3.96 1.72 5.00
N ASP A 62 3.43 0.90 4.11
CA ASP A 62 2.00 0.60 4.02
C ASP A 62 1.67 -0.90 4.04
N ASP A 63 2.66 -1.75 4.31
CA ASP A 63 2.54 -3.20 4.26
C ASP A 63 1.38 -3.75 5.11
N GLN A 64 1.12 -3.14 6.29
CA GLN A 64 0.01 -3.54 7.14
C GLN A 64 -1.33 -3.00 6.67
N ILE A 65 -1.34 -1.77 6.18
CA ILE A 65 -2.54 -1.15 5.62
C ILE A 65 -2.97 -1.95 4.40
N THR A 66 -2.03 -2.27 3.52
CA THR A 66 -2.29 -3.11 2.35
C THR A 66 -2.79 -4.49 2.74
N GLN A 67 -2.14 -5.16 3.72
CA GLN A 67 -2.58 -6.46 4.20
C GLN A 67 -3.98 -6.41 4.82
N PHE A 68 -4.30 -5.37 5.58
CA PHE A 68 -5.62 -5.19 6.17
C PHE A 68 -6.70 -5.00 5.09
N LEU A 69 -6.40 -4.22 4.05
CA LEU A 69 -7.36 -3.91 2.99
C LEU A 69 -7.53 -5.03 1.95
N THR A 70 -6.47 -5.81 1.70
CA THR A 70 -6.48 -6.83 0.62
C THR A 70 -6.44 -8.26 1.13
N GLY A 71 -6.25 -8.45 2.44
CA GLY A 71 -6.07 -9.77 3.03
C GLY A 71 -4.72 -10.43 2.73
N ILE A 72 -3.92 -9.89 1.82
CA ILE A 72 -2.66 -10.46 1.35
C ILE A 72 -1.50 -9.55 1.72
N GLY A 73 -0.65 -10.01 2.63
CA GLY A 73 0.56 -9.31 3.03
C GLY A 73 1.81 -9.79 2.30
N HIS A 74 2.88 -9.04 2.48
CA HIS A 74 4.22 -9.39 1.98
C HIS A 74 4.65 -10.80 2.44
N PHE A 75 4.31 -11.18 3.66
CA PHE A 75 4.61 -12.51 4.23
C PHE A 75 4.03 -13.67 3.41
N GLY A 76 2.82 -13.52 2.88
CA GLY A 76 2.21 -14.56 2.03
C GLY A 76 3.04 -14.82 0.78
N ARG A 77 3.54 -13.78 0.13
CA ARG A 77 4.42 -13.88 -1.03
C ARG A 77 5.76 -14.54 -0.66
N GLU A 78 6.36 -14.14 0.44
CA GLU A 78 7.63 -14.72 0.91
C GLU A 78 7.51 -16.22 1.22
N VAL A 79 6.40 -16.65 1.83
CA VAL A 79 6.14 -18.09 2.08
C VAL A 79 6.03 -18.85 0.77
N VAL A 80 5.35 -18.30 -0.22
CA VAL A 80 5.24 -18.94 -1.56
C VAL A 80 6.59 -19.04 -2.24
N GLU A 81 7.40 -17.98 -2.23
CA GLU A 81 8.75 -18.01 -2.80
C GLU A 81 9.67 -19.01 -2.09
N ARG A 82 9.58 -19.09 -0.76
CA ARG A 82 10.32 -20.09 0.01
C ARG A 82 9.88 -21.53 -0.34
N SER A 83 8.58 -21.77 -0.49
CA SER A 83 8.04 -23.06 -0.91
C SER A 83 8.50 -23.42 -2.31
N ARG A 84 8.57 -22.47 -3.22
CA ARG A 84 9.12 -22.62 -4.57
C ARG A 84 10.57 -23.15 -4.53
N HIS A 85 11.44 -22.49 -3.76
CA HIS A 85 12.83 -22.94 -3.59
C HIS A 85 12.92 -24.35 -3.01
N GLN A 86 12.05 -24.69 -2.04
CA GLN A 86 12.05 -26.05 -1.46
C GLN A 86 11.64 -27.10 -2.49
N VAL A 87 10.62 -26.85 -3.30
CA VAL A 87 10.18 -27.78 -4.34
C VAL A 87 11.28 -28.00 -5.39
N HIS A 88 11.94 -26.94 -5.83
CA HIS A 88 13.07 -27.05 -6.75
C HIS A 88 14.22 -27.91 -6.15
N ALA A 89 14.57 -27.66 -4.88
CA ALA A 89 15.59 -28.42 -4.18
C ALA A 89 15.22 -29.93 -4.01
N GLU A 90 13.94 -30.25 -3.85
CA GLU A 90 13.47 -31.63 -3.83
C GLU A 90 13.61 -32.27 -5.21
N TRP A 91 13.26 -31.58 -6.29
CA TRP A 91 13.39 -32.11 -7.65
C TRP A 91 14.85 -32.39 -8.03
N ASP A 92 15.80 -31.61 -7.51
CA ASP A 92 17.23 -31.84 -7.75
C ASP A 92 17.74 -33.19 -7.20
N LYS A 93 17.00 -33.79 -6.28
CA LYS A 93 17.35 -35.13 -5.72
C LYS A 93 16.96 -36.28 -6.66
N PHE A 94 16.13 -36.03 -7.68
CA PHE A 94 15.70 -37.04 -8.62
C PHE A 94 16.53 -37.02 -9.90
N ASP A 95 16.80 -38.19 -10.46
CA ASP A 95 17.56 -38.33 -11.71
C ASP A 95 16.65 -38.10 -12.94
N TYR A 96 16.22 -36.85 -13.08
CA TYR A 96 15.50 -36.44 -14.29
C TYR A 96 16.46 -35.96 -15.36
N SER A 97 16.10 -36.19 -16.65
CA SER A 97 16.83 -35.53 -17.72
C SER A 97 16.73 -34.01 -17.58
N GLN A 98 17.76 -33.29 -17.98
CA GLN A 98 17.77 -31.81 -17.91
C GLN A 98 16.53 -31.19 -18.55
N ARG A 99 16.12 -31.69 -19.71
CA ARG A 99 14.91 -31.22 -20.41
C ARG A 99 13.63 -31.44 -19.60
N THR A 100 13.53 -32.54 -18.88
CA THR A 100 12.37 -32.82 -18.02
C THR A 100 12.33 -31.88 -16.83
N ARG A 101 13.48 -31.63 -16.22
CA ARG A 101 13.64 -30.72 -15.08
C ARG A 101 13.26 -29.30 -15.46
N GLU A 102 13.76 -28.79 -16.59
CA GLU A 102 13.42 -27.47 -17.10
C GLU A 102 11.91 -27.33 -17.34
N ARG A 103 11.27 -28.32 -17.95
CA ARG A 103 9.81 -28.28 -18.18
C ARG A 103 9.00 -28.30 -16.90
N LEU A 104 9.39 -29.11 -15.92
CA LEU A 104 8.72 -29.15 -14.61
C LEU A 104 8.89 -27.83 -13.87
N SER A 105 10.10 -27.25 -13.88
CA SER A 105 10.39 -25.96 -13.28
C SER A 105 9.50 -24.87 -13.88
N HIS A 106 9.48 -24.73 -15.20
CA HIS A 106 8.64 -23.72 -15.87
C HIS A 106 7.16 -23.92 -15.57
N ALA A 107 6.65 -25.14 -15.67
CA ALA A 107 5.23 -25.40 -15.42
C ALA A 107 4.82 -25.09 -13.98
N TYR A 108 5.69 -25.37 -13.02
CA TYR A 108 5.45 -25.05 -11.61
C TYR A 108 5.55 -23.54 -11.35
N ASP A 109 6.56 -22.88 -11.91
CA ASP A 109 6.76 -21.46 -11.76
C ASP A 109 5.59 -20.66 -12.36
N ASP A 110 5.10 -21.07 -13.52
CA ASP A 110 3.91 -20.50 -14.17
C ASP A 110 2.65 -20.71 -13.31
N ALA A 111 2.45 -21.92 -12.77
CA ALA A 111 1.31 -22.21 -11.92
C ALA A 111 1.32 -21.41 -10.62
N ILE A 112 2.47 -21.28 -9.97
CA ILE A 112 2.62 -20.47 -8.75
C ILE A 112 2.46 -18.99 -9.08
N GLY A 113 3.02 -18.51 -10.17
CA GLY A 113 2.83 -17.12 -10.63
C GLY A 113 1.34 -16.80 -10.82
N SER A 114 0.61 -17.66 -11.54
CA SER A 114 -0.83 -17.51 -11.76
C SER A 114 -1.62 -17.53 -10.44
N LEU A 115 -1.27 -18.41 -9.52
CA LEU A 115 -1.94 -18.48 -8.21
C LEU A 115 -1.75 -17.19 -7.39
N ILE A 116 -0.54 -16.62 -7.39
CA ILE A 116 -0.24 -15.37 -6.70
C ILE A 116 -1.03 -14.21 -7.33
N GLU A 117 -1.07 -14.15 -8.66
CA GLU A 117 -1.82 -13.13 -9.39
C GLU A 117 -3.32 -13.22 -9.13
N GLU A 118 -3.89 -14.42 -9.20
CA GLU A 118 -5.32 -14.67 -8.92
C GLU A 118 -5.68 -14.32 -7.47
N ALA A 119 -4.85 -14.72 -6.50
CA ALA A 119 -5.06 -14.37 -5.10
C ALA A 119 -4.97 -12.84 -4.87
N ALA A 120 -4.04 -12.16 -5.54
CA ALA A 120 -3.90 -10.70 -5.45
C ALA A 120 -5.08 -9.98 -6.11
N GLU A 121 -5.59 -10.51 -7.21
CA GLU A 121 -6.77 -9.97 -7.90
C GLU A 121 -8.03 -10.16 -7.06
N PHE A 122 -8.23 -11.34 -6.52
CA PHE A 122 -9.33 -11.63 -5.59
C PHE A 122 -9.31 -10.69 -4.37
N GLY A 123 -8.14 -10.51 -3.74
CA GLY A 123 -7.99 -9.58 -2.62
C GLY A 123 -8.36 -8.15 -3.01
N ARG A 124 -7.95 -7.70 -4.21
CA ARG A 124 -8.30 -6.35 -4.71
C ARG A 124 -9.79 -6.21 -5.05
N GLU A 125 -10.37 -7.21 -5.69
CA GLU A 125 -11.76 -7.10 -6.14
C GLU A 125 -12.77 -7.28 -5.00
N VAL A 126 -12.54 -8.24 -4.12
CA VAL A 126 -13.49 -8.62 -3.08
C VAL A 126 -13.24 -7.86 -1.79
N GLU A 127 -12.06 -7.97 -1.21
CA GLU A 127 -11.78 -7.40 0.11
C GLU A 127 -11.62 -5.88 0.05
N LEU A 128 -10.84 -5.37 -0.91
CA LEU A 128 -10.69 -3.94 -1.09
C LEU A 128 -12.02 -3.29 -1.51
N GLY A 129 -12.78 -3.95 -2.38
CA GLY A 129 -14.09 -3.46 -2.80
C GLY A 129 -15.07 -3.31 -1.62
N ARG A 130 -15.13 -4.30 -0.73
CA ARG A 130 -15.94 -4.24 0.50
C ARG A 130 -15.49 -3.13 1.43
N ALA A 131 -14.18 -3.02 1.66
CA ALA A 131 -13.61 -1.96 2.48
C ALA A 131 -13.94 -0.56 1.92
N MET A 132 -13.82 -0.37 0.61
CA MET A 132 -14.13 0.91 -0.05
C MET A 132 -15.61 1.28 0.08
N VAL A 133 -16.52 0.33 -0.07
CA VAL A 133 -17.96 0.57 0.16
C VAL A 133 -18.24 0.96 1.61
N GLY A 134 -17.59 0.28 2.57
CA GLY A 134 -17.70 0.62 3.99
C GLY A 134 -17.22 2.05 4.26
N LEU A 135 -16.01 2.39 3.81
CA LEU A 135 -15.41 3.71 3.99
C LEU A 135 -16.22 4.83 3.31
N ALA A 136 -16.77 4.59 2.12
CA ALA A 136 -17.55 5.58 1.38
C ALA A 136 -18.87 5.98 2.10
N ASN A 137 -19.37 5.12 2.98
CA ASN A 137 -20.58 5.37 3.76
C ASN A 137 -20.31 5.83 5.20
N MET A 138 -19.05 5.97 5.60
CA MET A 138 -18.69 6.43 6.94
C MET A 138 -18.86 7.94 7.08
N PRO A 139 -19.34 8.44 8.24
CA PRO A 139 -19.24 9.85 8.61
C PRO A 139 -17.78 10.33 8.62
N LEU A 140 -17.58 11.62 8.42
CA LEU A 140 -16.22 12.21 8.30
C LEU A 140 -15.35 12.00 9.54
N ASP A 141 -15.94 12.09 10.72
CA ASP A 141 -15.26 11.83 12.00
C ASP A 141 -14.85 10.37 12.16
N GLU A 142 -15.67 9.43 11.71
CA GLU A 142 -15.32 8.01 11.70
C GLU A 142 -14.23 7.71 10.67
N LEU A 143 -14.26 8.35 9.49
CA LEU A 143 -13.18 8.26 8.51
C LEU A 143 -11.84 8.77 9.09
N ALA A 144 -11.86 9.90 9.79
CA ALA A 144 -10.68 10.44 10.45
C ALA A 144 -10.13 9.49 11.52
N ASN A 145 -11.00 8.88 12.33
CA ASN A 145 -10.63 7.88 13.31
C ASN A 145 -10.09 6.60 12.67
N THR A 146 -10.68 6.16 11.57
CA THR A 146 -10.21 5.00 10.81
C THR A 146 -8.82 5.25 10.23
N ALA A 147 -8.59 6.41 9.61
CA ALA A 147 -7.27 6.79 9.12
C ALA A 147 -6.21 6.77 10.23
N ARG A 148 -6.53 7.29 11.41
CA ARG A 148 -5.66 7.22 12.59
C ARG A 148 -5.36 5.78 12.97
N SER A 149 -6.39 4.93 13.05
CA SER A 149 -6.26 3.53 13.48
C SER A 149 -5.40 2.72 12.51
N LEU A 150 -5.46 2.99 11.21
CA LEU A 150 -4.59 2.35 10.21
C LEU A 150 -3.12 2.70 10.43
N VAL A 151 -2.80 3.96 10.77
CA VAL A 151 -1.44 4.37 11.08
C VAL A 151 -0.97 3.77 12.40
N ASP A 152 -1.85 3.71 13.42
CA ASP A 152 -1.53 3.05 14.70
C ASP A 152 -1.28 1.55 14.51
N LEU A 153 -2.03 0.87 13.66
CA LEU A 153 -1.81 -0.53 13.31
C LEU A 153 -0.40 -0.75 12.73
N GLN A 154 0.00 0.10 11.79
CA GLN A 154 1.34 0.06 11.20
C GLN A 154 2.43 0.29 12.26
N ARG A 155 2.22 1.26 13.14
CA ARG A 155 3.13 1.56 14.26
C ARG A 155 3.24 0.39 15.23
N MET A 156 2.11 -0.18 15.66
CA MET A 156 2.08 -1.31 16.59
C MET A 156 2.85 -2.51 16.05
N LYS A 157 2.70 -2.84 14.78
CA LYS A 157 3.47 -3.92 14.18
C LYS A 157 4.96 -3.67 14.29
N LYS A 158 5.44 -2.49 13.95
CA LYS A 158 6.87 -2.16 14.05
C LYS A 158 7.43 -2.30 15.46
N VAL A 159 6.64 -1.92 16.46
CA VAL A 159 7.01 -2.10 17.87
C VAL A 159 7.09 -3.59 18.25
N VAL A 160 6.09 -4.38 17.84
CA VAL A 160 6.00 -5.81 18.20
C VAL A 160 7.04 -6.64 17.46
N THR A 161 7.36 -6.33 16.21
CA THR A 161 8.37 -7.06 15.43
C THR A 161 9.81 -6.66 15.77
N ALA A 162 10.00 -5.72 16.69
CA ALA A 162 11.32 -5.15 17.04
C ALA A 162 12.10 -4.65 15.79
N ASP A 163 11.39 -4.32 14.72
CA ASP A 163 11.96 -3.65 13.57
C ASP A 163 12.39 -2.23 13.92
N PHE A 164 13.27 -1.67 13.10
CA PHE A 164 13.69 -0.28 13.28
C PHE A 164 12.44 0.61 13.36
N PRO A 165 12.29 1.47 14.41
CA PRO A 165 11.11 2.30 14.59
C PRO A 165 11.08 3.41 13.54
N SER A 166 10.61 3.06 12.36
CA SER A 166 10.49 3.97 11.21
C SER A 166 9.15 4.69 11.14
N VAL A 167 8.17 4.24 11.95
CA VAL A 167 6.87 4.89 12.13
C VAL A 167 6.73 5.29 13.59
N GLY A 168 6.79 6.58 13.87
CA GLY A 168 6.75 7.09 15.24
C GLY A 168 6.25 8.53 15.29
N GLY A 169 6.23 9.10 16.50
CA GLY A 169 5.76 10.46 16.73
C GLY A 169 4.24 10.54 16.94
N ARG A 170 3.74 11.79 17.01
CA ARG A 170 2.31 12.07 17.17
C ARG A 170 1.60 11.88 15.83
N ILE A 171 0.54 11.08 15.81
CA ILE A 171 -0.31 10.96 14.64
C ILE A 171 -1.20 12.19 14.58
N MET A 172 -1.11 12.92 13.49
CA MET A 172 -1.94 14.07 13.21
C MET A 172 -2.90 13.71 12.09
N VAL A 173 -4.17 14.04 12.25
CA VAL A 173 -5.20 13.80 11.25
C VAL A 173 -5.81 15.13 10.86
N ALA A 174 -5.96 15.34 9.58
CA ALA A 174 -6.68 16.48 9.02
C ALA A 174 -7.78 15.99 8.08
N THR A 175 -8.80 16.79 7.94
CA THR A 175 -9.88 16.61 6.98
C THR A 175 -9.88 17.76 5.98
N ILE A 176 -10.23 17.47 4.75
CA ILE A 176 -10.41 18.47 3.70
C ILE A 176 -11.80 18.24 3.09
N THR A 177 -12.67 19.23 3.22
CA THR A 177 -14.01 19.17 2.63
C THR A 177 -14.22 20.33 1.67
N LEU A 178 -15.16 20.19 0.74
CA LEU A 178 -15.48 21.23 -0.23
C LEU A 178 -16.00 22.52 0.46
N HIS A 179 -16.72 22.37 1.56
CA HIS A 179 -17.40 23.47 2.24
C HIS A 179 -16.58 24.11 3.35
N GLU A 180 -15.81 23.31 4.09
CA GLU A 180 -15.08 23.77 5.27
C GLU A 180 -13.57 23.90 5.02
N GLY A 181 -13.11 23.42 3.86
CA GLY A 181 -11.70 23.41 3.52
C GLY A 181 -10.89 22.47 4.41
N PHE A 182 -9.64 22.85 4.68
CA PHE A 182 -8.72 22.10 5.54
C PHE A 182 -9.00 22.34 7.01
N GLN A 183 -9.15 21.27 7.78
CA GLN A 183 -9.30 21.31 9.23
C GLN A 183 -8.47 20.24 9.91
N TRP A 184 -7.85 20.57 11.05
CA TRP A 184 -7.26 19.55 11.92
C TRP A 184 -8.35 18.82 12.69
N ALA A 185 -8.46 17.51 12.47
CA ALA A 185 -9.26 16.66 13.35
C ALA A 185 -8.55 16.63 14.72
N THR A 186 -9.10 17.33 15.71
CA THR A 186 -8.61 17.30 17.08
C THR A 186 -8.66 15.85 17.59
N PRO A 187 -7.59 15.34 18.18
CA PRO A 187 -7.70 14.06 18.85
C PRO A 187 -8.77 14.20 19.94
N ASN A 188 -9.71 13.26 20.01
CA ASN A 188 -10.47 13.06 21.24
C ASN A 188 -9.42 12.74 22.28
N GLU A 189 -9.00 13.73 23.07
CA GLU A 189 -8.23 13.50 24.28
C GLU A 189 -9.15 12.68 25.18
N PRO A 190 -8.72 11.47 25.63
CA PRO A 190 -9.43 10.82 26.69
C PRO A 190 -9.45 11.84 27.83
N ALA A 191 -10.65 12.15 28.34
CA ALA A 191 -10.79 12.96 29.53
C ALA A 191 -9.89 12.36 30.61
N THR A 192 -8.86 13.11 31.00
CA THR A 192 -7.97 12.80 32.13
C THR A 192 -8.75 12.77 33.43
#